data_ff5de83f5cf6ad23c2111e72c7c771f0
#
_entry.id   ff5de83f5cf6ad23c2111e72c7c771f0
#
_cell.length_a   1.000
_cell.length_b   1.000
_cell.length_c   1.000
_cell.angle_alpha   90.00
_cell.angle_beta   90.00
_cell.angle_gamma   90.00
#
_symmetry.space_group_name_H-M   'P 1'
#
loop_
_entity.id
_entity.type
_entity.pdbx_description
1 polymer ?
#
loop_
_entity_poly.entity_id
_entity_poly.type
_entity_poly.pdbx_seq_one_letter_code
_entity_poly.pdbx_strand_id
1 'polypeptide(L)'
;MHRHLLASIGLACLAATSAHAQSSGAPAQPLWELGVAGGVVSTPSYPGADDRETRALALPVIIYRGKVLRSDQGGIGARLFKSENAEFDIGLAASLPARSDNVAARAGMPDLGALVEFGPRLKLRLARFDARSGLRLDLPLRAVMEVRSGLHHQGYTFEPRLVYERRSADGKWLFDTQVGAVLGDGKINRYFYEVRPQFATATRAAYSADAGLILVRAGVFAARVINPDLRVYTFLRAENYGSGANRNSPLHLRDNG
;
A
#
# COMPACT_ATOMS: atom_id res chain seq x y z
N MET A 1 -2.46 12.69 29.61
CA MET A 1 -2.24 12.91 28.18
C MET A 1 -2.71 11.66 27.44
N HIS A 2 -3.93 11.67 26.91
CA HIS A 2 -4.47 10.55 26.15
C HIS A 2 -3.91 10.63 24.73
N ARG A 3 -2.97 9.72 24.41
CA ARG A 3 -2.43 9.56 23.04
C ARG A 3 -3.49 8.81 22.24
N HIS A 4 -4.30 9.53 21.47
CA HIS A 4 -5.23 8.89 20.54
C HIS A 4 -4.42 8.23 19.42
N LEU A 5 -4.44 6.90 19.36
CA LEU A 5 -4.01 6.15 18.17
C LEU A 5 -5.05 6.45 17.09
N LEU A 6 -4.64 7.21 16.07
CA LEU A 6 -5.45 7.40 14.87
C LEU A 6 -5.09 6.25 13.90
N ALA A 7 -6.09 5.53 13.47
CA ALA A 7 -5.94 4.42 12.53
C ALA A 7 -6.60 4.78 11.21
N SER A 8 -5.96 4.43 10.10
CA SER A 8 -6.53 4.58 8.77
C SER A 8 -7.48 3.43 8.47
N ILE A 9 -8.75 3.75 8.19
CA ILE A 9 -9.78 2.77 7.85
C ILE A 9 -10.08 2.91 6.37
N GLY A 10 -9.98 1.81 5.62
CA GLY A 10 -10.40 1.74 4.23
C GLY A 10 -11.44 0.63 4.05
N LEU A 11 -12.55 0.95 3.40
CA LEU A 11 -13.57 0.01 2.99
C LEU A 11 -13.69 0.05 1.47
N ALA A 12 -13.44 -1.08 0.80
CA ALA A 12 -13.62 -1.24 -0.64
C ALA A 12 -14.58 -2.40 -0.94
N CYS A 13 -15.59 -2.16 -1.77
CA CYS A 13 -16.50 -3.19 -2.27
C CYS A 13 -16.18 -3.47 -3.74
N LEU A 14 -16.02 -4.75 -4.08
CA LEU A 14 -15.81 -5.23 -5.45
C LEU A 14 -17.09 -5.90 -5.91
N ALA A 15 -17.72 -5.39 -6.96
CA ALA A 15 -18.77 -6.09 -7.72
C ALA A 15 -18.18 -6.55 -9.05
N ALA A 16 -18.16 -7.85 -9.30
CA ALA A 16 -17.74 -8.44 -10.56
C ALA A 16 -18.98 -9.01 -11.28
N THR A 17 -19.22 -8.59 -12.51
CA THR A 17 -20.24 -9.22 -13.35
C THR A 17 -19.58 -10.30 -14.18
N SER A 18 -19.96 -11.57 -13.95
CA SER A 18 -19.45 -12.73 -14.68
C SER A 18 -20.34 -12.99 -15.90
N ALA A 19 -19.77 -12.99 -17.11
CA ALA A 19 -20.43 -13.56 -18.29
C ALA A 19 -20.31 -15.09 -18.20
N HIS A 20 -21.42 -15.80 -17.99
CA HIS A 20 -21.44 -17.25 -17.84
C HIS A 20 -21.45 -17.94 -19.21
N ALA A 21 -20.40 -18.72 -19.46
CA ALA A 21 -20.46 -19.83 -20.41
C ALA A 21 -20.67 -21.09 -19.58
N GLN A 22 -21.81 -21.78 -19.78
CA GLN A 22 -22.15 -23.02 -19.07
C GLN A 22 -21.26 -24.17 -19.53
N SER A 23 -20.49 -24.74 -18.62
CA SER A 23 -19.90 -26.07 -18.75
C SER A 23 -20.04 -26.84 -17.44
N SER A 24 -20.59 -28.03 -17.53
CA SER A 24 -20.87 -28.98 -16.43
C SER A 24 -19.59 -29.63 -15.91
N GLY A 25 -19.04 -29.05 -14.87
CA GLY A 25 -17.93 -29.53 -14.06
C GLY A 25 -17.70 -28.49 -12.95
N ALA A 26 -17.04 -28.79 -11.84
CA ALA A 26 -16.71 -27.76 -10.85
C ALA A 26 -16.10 -26.55 -11.58
N PRO A 27 -16.69 -25.34 -11.51
CA PRO A 27 -16.37 -24.27 -12.43
C PRO A 27 -14.90 -23.89 -12.25
N ALA A 28 -14.07 -24.20 -13.24
CA ALA A 28 -12.74 -23.65 -13.33
C ALA A 28 -12.90 -22.12 -13.35
N GLN A 29 -12.27 -21.43 -12.40
CA GLN A 29 -12.35 -19.97 -12.36
C GLN A 29 -11.87 -19.41 -13.71
N PRO A 30 -12.60 -18.47 -14.34
CA PRO A 30 -12.22 -17.93 -15.64
C PRO A 30 -10.84 -17.28 -15.57
N LEU A 31 -10.10 -17.33 -16.69
CA LEU A 31 -8.78 -16.73 -16.82
C LEU A 31 -8.82 -15.21 -16.59
N TRP A 32 -9.92 -14.59 -17.05
CA TRP A 32 -10.19 -13.17 -16.94
C TRP A 32 -11.51 -12.91 -16.21
N GLU A 33 -11.51 -11.99 -15.27
CA GLU A 33 -12.72 -11.41 -14.71
C GLU A 33 -12.59 -9.88 -14.77
N LEU A 34 -13.68 -9.23 -15.17
CA LEU A 34 -13.81 -7.77 -15.17
C LEU A 34 -14.80 -7.36 -14.09
N GLY A 35 -14.49 -6.31 -13.38
CA GLY A 35 -15.34 -5.79 -12.32
C GLY A 35 -15.13 -4.31 -12.08
N VAL A 36 -15.87 -3.77 -11.13
CA VAL A 36 -15.70 -2.41 -10.61
C VAL A 36 -15.48 -2.51 -9.10
N ALA A 37 -14.47 -1.80 -8.60
CA ALA A 37 -14.27 -1.60 -7.18
C ALA A 37 -14.65 -0.18 -6.80
N GLY A 38 -15.45 -0.03 -5.77
CA GLY A 38 -15.75 1.26 -5.15
C GLY A 38 -15.41 1.24 -3.66
N GLY A 39 -14.96 2.36 -3.14
CA GLY A 39 -14.61 2.44 -1.71
C GLY A 39 -14.25 3.83 -1.25
N VAL A 40 -14.03 3.95 0.04
CA VAL A 40 -13.57 5.19 0.69
C VAL A 40 -12.24 4.89 1.40
N VAL A 41 -11.28 5.78 1.20
CA VAL A 41 -9.96 5.71 1.81
C VAL A 41 -9.65 7.02 2.52
N SER A 42 -9.18 6.94 3.76
CA SER A 42 -8.69 8.09 4.53
C SER A 42 -7.22 7.88 4.87
N THR A 43 -6.35 8.76 4.36
CA THR A 43 -4.90 8.69 4.54
C THR A 43 -4.32 10.04 4.87
N PRO A 44 -3.19 10.14 5.60
CA PRO A 44 -2.44 11.39 5.66
C PRO A 44 -1.95 11.78 4.25
N SER A 45 -1.80 13.08 4.02
CA SER A 45 -1.37 13.64 2.72
C SER A 45 0.04 13.16 2.32
N TYR A 46 0.91 12.94 3.29
CA TYR A 46 2.22 12.28 3.17
C TYR A 46 2.60 11.70 4.54
N PRO A 47 3.63 10.83 4.64
CA PRO A 47 4.02 10.26 5.92
C PRO A 47 4.43 11.34 6.94
N GLY A 48 3.75 11.38 8.09
CA GLY A 48 3.99 12.38 9.14
C GLY A 48 3.24 13.71 8.97
N ALA A 49 2.37 13.86 7.98
CA ALA A 49 1.46 15.00 7.84
C ALA A 49 0.38 14.98 8.93
N ASP A 50 -0.08 16.15 9.36
CA ASP A 50 -1.25 16.29 10.22
C ASP A 50 -2.57 16.38 9.44
N ASP A 51 -2.49 16.78 8.18
CA ASP A 51 -3.61 16.80 7.26
C ASP A 51 -3.95 15.38 6.77
N ARG A 52 -5.25 15.08 6.71
CA ARG A 52 -5.77 13.82 6.18
C ARG A 52 -6.74 14.08 5.04
N GLU A 53 -6.60 13.28 4.01
CA GLU A 53 -7.52 13.31 2.88
C GLU A 53 -8.41 12.07 2.88
N THR A 54 -9.72 12.30 2.81
CA THR A 54 -10.70 11.23 2.62
C THR A 54 -11.23 11.30 1.20
N ARG A 55 -11.07 10.21 0.45
CA ARG A 55 -11.46 10.13 -0.96
C ARG A 55 -12.34 8.92 -1.22
N ALA A 56 -13.42 9.15 -1.94
CA ALA A 56 -14.17 8.07 -2.59
C ALA A 56 -13.47 7.70 -3.90
N LEU A 57 -13.28 6.43 -4.14
CA LEU A 57 -12.62 5.89 -5.32
C LEU A 57 -13.55 4.94 -6.03
N ALA A 58 -13.57 5.00 -7.36
CA ALA A 58 -14.19 4.00 -8.21
C ALA A 58 -13.18 3.60 -9.29
N LEU A 59 -12.81 2.32 -9.34
CA LEU A 59 -11.75 1.81 -10.20
C LEU A 59 -12.24 0.59 -10.99
N PRO A 60 -11.92 0.47 -12.28
CA PRO A 60 -12.07 -0.79 -12.98
C PRO A 60 -11.14 -1.84 -12.37
N VAL A 61 -11.63 -3.06 -12.22
CA VAL A 61 -10.87 -4.20 -11.74
C VAL A 61 -10.77 -5.23 -12.84
N ILE A 62 -9.54 -5.62 -13.13
CA ILE A 62 -9.23 -6.69 -14.06
C ILE A 62 -8.53 -7.78 -13.24
N ILE A 63 -9.20 -8.93 -13.09
CA ILE A 63 -8.57 -10.11 -12.46
C ILE A 63 -8.09 -11.01 -13.60
N TYR A 64 -6.79 -11.24 -13.61
CA TYR A 64 -6.14 -12.15 -14.55
C TYR A 64 -5.39 -13.24 -13.79
N ARG A 65 -5.70 -14.51 -14.07
CA ARG A 65 -5.15 -15.67 -13.38
C ARG A 65 -4.14 -16.45 -14.21
N GLY A 66 -3.31 -15.73 -14.95
CA GLY A 66 -2.23 -16.34 -15.72
C GLY A 66 -1.16 -16.99 -14.84
N LYS A 67 -0.34 -17.82 -15.47
CA LYS A 67 0.79 -18.47 -14.77
C LYS A 67 1.86 -17.47 -14.36
N VAL A 68 2.12 -16.46 -15.17
CA VAL A 68 3.14 -15.42 -14.99
C VAL A 68 2.48 -14.12 -14.53
N LEU A 69 1.69 -13.47 -15.39
CA LEU A 69 0.96 -12.25 -15.04
C LEU A 69 -0.22 -12.60 -14.15
N ARG A 70 -0.42 -11.84 -13.09
CA ARG A 70 -1.53 -12.02 -12.14
C ARG A 70 -2.03 -10.69 -11.63
N SER A 71 -3.34 -10.64 -11.46
CA SER A 71 -4.02 -9.60 -10.71
C SER A 71 -5.05 -10.31 -9.84
N ASP A 72 -4.66 -10.70 -8.64
CA ASP A 72 -5.51 -11.44 -7.70
C ASP A 72 -5.29 -10.96 -6.26
N GLN A 73 -5.76 -11.74 -5.28
CA GLN A 73 -5.61 -11.43 -3.85
C GLN A 73 -4.14 -11.27 -3.39
N GLY A 74 -3.18 -11.79 -4.15
CA GLY A 74 -1.74 -11.59 -3.91
C GLY A 74 -1.20 -10.26 -4.44
N GLY A 75 -2.05 -9.44 -5.08
CA GLY A 75 -1.72 -8.15 -5.69
C GLY A 75 -1.59 -8.24 -7.21
N ILE A 76 -1.25 -7.09 -7.81
CA ILE A 76 -0.97 -6.98 -9.24
C ILE A 76 0.52 -7.19 -9.45
N GLY A 77 0.89 -8.03 -10.43
CA GLY A 77 2.30 -8.23 -10.74
C GLY A 77 2.58 -9.42 -11.64
N ALA A 78 3.87 -9.66 -11.88
CA ALA A 78 4.36 -10.79 -12.66
C ALA A 78 5.07 -11.77 -11.73
N ARG A 79 4.55 -12.99 -11.63
CA ARG A 79 5.21 -14.07 -10.90
C ARG A 79 6.33 -14.64 -11.77
N LEU A 80 7.56 -14.57 -11.29
CA LEU A 80 8.74 -15.07 -11.97
C LEU A 80 9.13 -16.47 -11.49
N PHE A 81 8.93 -16.73 -10.20
CA PHE A 81 9.26 -18.02 -9.60
C PHE A 81 8.31 -18.32 -8.44
N LYS A 82 8.00 -19.62 -8.25
CA LYS A 82 7.25 -20.10 -7.10
C LYS A 82 7.69 -21.52 -6.72
N SER A 83 8.00 -21.70 -5.45
CA SER A 83 8.19 -23.00 -4.78
C SER A 83 7.21 -23.16 -3.61
N GLU A 84 7.37 -24.19 -2.82
CA GLU A 84 6.56 -24.38 -1.61
C GLU A 84 6.79 -23.27 -0.56
N ASN A 85 8.04 -22.81 -0.42
CA ASN A 85 8.43 -21.89 0.63
C ASN A 85 8.85 -20.50 0.14
N ALA A 86 8.98 -20.29 -1.17
CA ALA A 86 9.38 -19.03 -1.74
C ALA A 86 8.59 -18.68 -2.99
N GLU A 87 8.21 -17.41 -3.11
CA GLU A 87 7.65 -16.82 -4.33
C GLU A 87 8.41 -15.54 -4.65
N PHE A 88 8.85 -15.39 -5.88
CA PHE A 88 9.49 -14.19 -6.39
C PHE A 88 8.62 -13.59 -7.50
N ASP A 89 8.22 -12.34 -7.33
CA ASP A 89 7.37 -11.63 -8.26
C ASP A 89 7.83 -10.18 -8.47
N ILE A 90 7.27 -9.52 -9.48
CA ILE A 90 7.31 -8.07 -9.65
C ILE A 90 5.98 -7.54 -9.15
N GLY A 91 5.99 -6.76 -8.07
CA GLY A 91 4.81 -6.15 -7.49
C GLY A 91 4.61 -4.71 -7.94
N LEU A 92 3.35 -4.25 -7.88
CA LEU A 92 2.95 -2.88 -8.12
C LEU A 92 2.27 -2.31 -6.86
N ALA A 93 2.45 -1.02 -6.62
CA ALA A 93 1.69 -0.25 -5.63
C ALA A 93 1.46 1.17 -6.16
N ALA A 94 0.54 1.91 -5.55
CA ALA A 94 0.30 3.30 -5.90
C ALA A 94 -0.11 4.10 -4.66
N SER A 95 0.19 5.40 -4.68
CA SER A 95 -0.31 6.36 -3.69
C SER A 95 -0.98 7.55 -4.38
N LEU A 96 -1.92 8.17 -3.67
CA LEU A 96 -2.68 9.30 -4.18
C LEU A 96 -1.84 10.57 -4.10
N PRO A 97 -2.07 11.56 -5.01
CA PRO A 97 -1.39 12.83 -4.98
C PRO A 97 -1.88 13.69 -3.81
N ALA A 98 -1.03 14.60 -3.31
CA ALA A 98 -1.38 15.61 -2.33
C ALA A 98 -1.04 17.01 -2.86
N ARG A 99 -2.05 17.89 -2.92
CA ARG A 99 -1.86 19.28 -3.35
C ARG A 99 -1.30 20.10 -2.19
N SER A 100 -0.22 20.83 -2.43
CA SER A 100 0.44 21.65 -1.40
C SER A 100 -0.45 22.76 -0.87
N ASP A 101 -1.38 23.29 -1.67
CA ASP A 101 -2.37 24.28 -1.23
C ASP A 101 -3.34 23.75 -0.18
N ASN A 102 -3.55 22.42 -0.13
CA ASN A 102 -4.42 21.76 0.84
C ASN A 102 -3.64 21.27 2.07
N VAL A 103 -2.32 21.47 2.11
CA VAL A 103 -1.44 20.99 3.17
C VAL A 103 -0.69 22.17 3.76
N ALA A 104 -1.13 22.67 4.91
CA ALA A 104 -0.63 23.91 5.52
C ALA A 104 0.91 23.92 5.67
N ALA A 105 1.49 22.80 6.10
CA ALA A 105 2.94 22.66 6.23
C ALA A 105 3.71 22.80 4.91
N ARG A 106 3.07 22.56 3.77
CA ARG A 106 3.67 22.61 2.43
C ARG A 106 3.25 23.83 1.60
N ALA A 107 2.54 24.79 2.19
CA ALA A 107 2.07 25.97 1.47
C ALA A 107 3.22 26.66 0.72
N GLY A 108 3.01 26.91 -0.59
CA GLY A 108 4.01 27.52 -1.48
C GLY A 108 5.13 26.56 -1.95
N MET A 109 5.11 25.28 -1.56
CA MET A 109 6.02 24.26 -2.08
C MET A 109 5.38 23.53 -3.28
N PRO A 110 6.17 22.79 -4.08
CA PRO A 110 5.62 21.93 -5.13
C PRO A 110 4.66 20.88 -4.57
N ASP A 111 3.60 20.57 -5.32
CA ASP A 111 2.68 19.47 -5.02
C ASP A 111 3.41 18.12 -4.97
N LEU A 112 2.88 17.20 -4.20
CA LEU A 112 3.24 15.80 -4.27
C LEU A 112 2.32 15.11 -5.29
N GLY A 113 2.89 14.63 -6.40
CA GLY A 113 2.15 13.94 -7.45
C GLY A 113 1.67 12.54 -7.02
N ALA A 114 0.86 11.92 -7.87
CA ALA A 114 0.54 10.51 -7.70
C ALA A 114 1.82 9.68 -7.86
N LEU A 115 2.05 8.73 -6.98
CA LEU A 115 3.19 7.83 -7.07
C LEU A 115 2.75 6.45 -7.54
N VAL A 116 3.52 5.86 -8.44
CA VAL A 116 3.44 4.47 -8.84
C VAL A 116 4.74 3.79 -8.44
N GLU A 117 4.63 2.69 -7.75
CA GLU A 117 5.78 1.92 -7.26
C GLU A 117 5.78 0.54 -7.92
N PHE A 118 6.93 0.10 -8.40
CA PHE A 118 7.08 -1.24 -8.96
C PHE A 118 8.48 -1.78 -8.70
N GLY A 119 8.56 -3.10 -8.58
CA GLY A 119 9.85 -3.76 -8.38
C GLY A 119 9.73 -5.18 -7.86
N PRO A 120 10.88 -5.84 -7.68
CA PRO A 120 10.96 -7.21 -7.21
C PRO A 120 10.41 -7.33 -5.79
N ARG A 121 9.74 -8.45 -5.54
CA ARG A 121 9.25 -8.84 -4.22
C ARG A 121 9.53 -10.32 -3.98
N LEU A 122 10.28 -10.61 -2.93
CA LEU A 122 10.50 -11.96 -2.44
C LEU A 122 9.54 -12.22 -1.27
N LYS A 123 8.78 -13.29 -1.35
CA LYS A 123 7.89 -13.78 -0.29
C LYS A 123 8.44 -15.11 0.20
N LEU A 124 8.74 -15.20 1.48
CA LEU A 124 9.25 -16.40 2.14
C LEU A 124 8.22 -16.92 3.14
N ARG A 125 7.78 -18.16 2.98
CA ARG A 125 6.96 -18.83 4.00
C ARG A 125 7.85 -19.28 5.14
N LEU A 126 7.65 -18.68 6.32
CA LEU A 126 8.41 -18.99 7.52
C LEU A 126 7.81 -20.17 8.31
N ALA A 127 6.48 -20.23 8.37
CA ALA A 127 5.78 -21.30 9.08
C ALA A 127 4.39 -21.55 8.47
N ARG A 128 3.93 -22.78 8.58
CA ARG A 128 2.54 -23.20 8.37
C ARG A 128 2.05 -23.80 9.70
N PHE A 129 1.04 -23.18 10.31
CA PHE A 129 0.52 -23.64 11.60
C PHE A 129 -0.56 -24.71 11.38
N ASP A 130 -1.37 -24.53 10.33
CA ASP A 130 -2.38 -25.48 9.88
C ASP A 130 -2.65 -25.31 8.36
N ALA A 131 -3.67 -26.00 7.84
CA ALA A 131 -4.05 -25.91 6.42
C ALA A 131 -4.56 -24.52 6.00
N ARG A 132 -4.89 -23.64 6.96
CA ARG A 132 -5.56 -22.35 6.74
C ARG A 132 -4.79 -21.17 7.31
N SER A 133 -3.70 -21.40 8.03
CA SER A 133 -2.92 -20.33 8.65
C SER A 133 -1.42 -20.52 8.48
N GLY A 134 -0.71 -19.41 8.34
CA GLY A 134 0.73 -19.41 8.17
C GLY A 134 1.35 -18.03 8.36
N LEU A 135 2.65 -18.04 8.46
CA LEU A 135 3.50 -16.85 8.61
C LEU A 135 4.40 -16.73 7.40
N ARG A 136 4.47 -15.54 6.80
CA ARG A 136 5.41 -15.25 5.71
C ARG A 136 6.12 -13.92 5.94
N LEU A 137 7.31 -13.82 5.38
CA LEU A 137 8.10 -12.60 5.26
C LEU A 137 8.02 -12.11 3.82
N ASP A 138 7.55 -10.88 3.63
CA ASP A 138 7.52 -10.20 2.33
C ASP A 138 8.65 -9.15 2.30
N LEU A 139 9.45 -9.16 1.24
CA LEU A 139 10.60 -8.27 1.03
C LEU A 139 10.46 -7.54 -0.32
N PRO A 140 9.57 -6.56 -0.46
CA PRO A 140 9.49 -5.75 -1.67
C PRO A 140 10.55 -4.66 -1.70
N LEU A 141 11.26 -4.56 -2.83
CA LEU A 141 12.12 -3.44 -3.20
C LEU A 141 11.50 -2.77 -4.41
N ARG A 142 11.17 -1.47 -4.34
CA ARG A 142 10.41 -0.79 -5.38
C ARG A 142 11.10 0.49 -5.83
N ALA A 143 11.11 0.73 -7.14
CA ALA A 143 11.33 2.05 -7.70
C ALA A 143 10.04 2.87 -7.58
N VAL A 144 10.16 4.11 -7.15
CA VAL A 144 9.06 5.05 -6.96
C VAL A 144 9.08 6.07 -8.10
N MET A 145 7.97 6.15 -8.83
CA MET A 145 7.80 7.06 -9.96
C MET A 145 6.64 8.01 -9.68
N GLU A 146 6.88 9.31 -9.78
CA GLU A 146 5.84 10.32 -9.77
C GLU A 146 5.21 10.44 -11.16
N VAL A 147 3.88 10.43 -11.19
CA VAL A 147 3.09 10.64 -12.41
C VAL A 147 2.71 12.11 -12.50
N ARG A 148 3.48 12.89 -13.27
CA ARG A 148 3.25 14.31 -13.51
C ARG A 148 3.86 14.67 -14.86
N SER A 149 3.06 15.00 -15.87
CA SER A 149 3.54 15.29 -17.23
C SER A 149 4.54 14.24 -17.76
N GLY A 150 4.41 12.97 -17.30
CA GLY A 150 5.31 11.87 -17.53
C GLY A 150 5.64 11.11 -16.25
N LEU A 151 6.61 10.21 -16.32
CA LEU A 151 7.11 9.42 -15.19
C LEU A 151 8.46 10.00 -14.72
N HIS A 152 8.49 10.46 -13.48
CA HIS A 152 9.70 11.00 -12.85
C HIS A 152 10.13 10.12 -11.70
N HIS A 153 11.31 9.50 -11.81
CA HIS A 153 11.86 8.68 -10.74
C HIS A 153 12.07 9.51 -9.47
N GLN A 154 11.52 9.05 -8.34
CA GLN A 154 11.61 9.73 -7.03
C GLN A 154 12.41 8.94 -5.99
N GLY A 155 13.03 7.84 -6.36
CA GLY A 155 13.88 7.05 -5.48
C GLY A 155 13.41 5.62 -5.34
N TYR A 156 13.89 4.97 -4.28
CA TYR A 156 13.60 3.58 -3.98
C TYR A 156 13.06 3.41 -2.57
N THR A 157 12.14 2.45 -2.40
CA THR A 157 11.65 2.00 -1.09
C THR A 157 11.93 0.52 -0.89
N PHE A 158 12.25 0.14 0.35
CA PHE A 158 12.32 -1.24 0.80
C PHE A 158 11.36 -1.41 1.98
N GLU A 159 10.44 -2.38 1.88
CA GLU A 159 9.36 -2.56 2.86
C GLU A 159 9.30 -3.99 3.41
N PRO A 160 10.24 -4.43 4.25
CA PRO A 160 10.16 -5.73 4.89
C PRO A 160 8.91 -5.83 5.78
N ARG A 161 8.12 -6.90 5.59
CA ARG A 161 6.87 -7.15 6.33
C ARG A 161 6.76 -8.59 6.77
N LEU A 162 6.41 -8.79 8.03
CA LEU A 162 5.96 -10.06 8.56
C LEU A 162 4.44 -10.11 8.45
N VAL A 163 3.89 -11.16 7.83
CA VAL A 163 2.45 -11.30 7.56
C VAL A 163 1.96 -12.63 8.10
N TYR A 164 1.00 -12.58 9.02
CA TYR A 164 0.22 -13.72 9.45
C TYR A 164 -1.07 -13.79 8.63
N GLU A 165 -1.22 -14.85 7.85
CA GLU A 165 -2.40 -15.11 7.04
C GLU A 165 -3.28 -16.16 7.70
N ARG A 166 -4.61 -15.94 7.71
CA ARG A 166 -5.60 -16.90 8.17
C ARG A 166 -6.83 -16.90 7.28
N ARG A 167 -7.28 -18.10 6.91
CA ARG A 167 -8.55 -18.34 6.21
C ARG A 167 -9.57 -18.98 7.14
N SER A 168 -10.84 -18.61 7.00
CA SER A 168 -11.94 -19.27 7.73
C SER A 168 -12.15 -20.71 7.25
N ALA A 169 -12.86 -21.51 8.05
CA ALA A 169 -13.14 -22.91 7.74
C ALA A 169 -14.00 -23.06 6.46
N ASP A 170 -14.94 -22.14 6.25
CA ASP A 170 -15.81 -22.08 5.08
C ASP A 170 -15.13 -21.45 3.84
N GLY A 171 -13.87 -20.98 3.96
CA GLY A 171 -13.10 -20.33 2.88
C GLY A 171 -13.59 -18.95 2.49
N LYS A 172 -14.64 -18.43 3.13
CA LYS A 172 -15.26 -17.14 2.76
C LYS A 172 -14.49 -15.93 3.30
N TRP A 173 -13.73 -16.08 4.39
CA TRP A 173 -12.92 -15.03 4.98
C TRP A 173 -11.43 -15.26 4.80
N LEU A 174 -10.73 -14.20 4.48
CA LEU A 174 -9.28 -14.09 4.55
C LEU A 174 -8.93 -12.95 5.49
N PHE A 175 -8.00 -13.19 6.40
CA PHE A 175 -7.41 -12.19 7.29
C PHE A 175 -5.90 -12.19 7.11
N ASP A 176 -5.32 -11.00 6.88
CA ASP A 176 -3.88 -10.78 6.92
C ASP A 176 -3.60 -9.76 8.03
N THR A 177 -2.80 -10.18 9.02
CA THR A 177 -2.26 -9.26 10.03
C THR A 177 -0.79 -9.06 9.72
N GLN A 178 -0.33 -7.83 9.67
CA GLN A 178 1.03 -7.51 9.26
C GLN A 178 1.70 -6.48 10.15
N VAL A 179 3.01 -6.61 10.28
CA VAL A 179 3.89 -5.59 10.86
C VAL A 179 5.12 -5.46 9.96
N GLY A 180 5.57 -4.23 9.77
CA GLY A 180 6.71 -3.96 8.90
C GLY A 180 7.25 -2.55 9.03
N ALA A 181 8.30 -2.28 8.28
CA ALA A 181 8.95 -0.98 8.21
C ALA A 181 9.06 -0.53 6.76
N VAL A 182 9.04 0.77 6.52
CA VAL A 182 9.30 1.37 5.20
C VAL A 182 10.59 2.16 5.29
N LEU A 183 11.59 1.74 4.56
CA LEU A 183 12.85 2.44 4.38
C LEU A 183 12.88 3.10 3.00
N GLY A 184 13.41 4.31 2.93
CA GLY A 184 13.58 5.05 1.67
C GLY A 184 15.02 5.46 1.46
N ASP A 185 15.45 5.54 0.20
CA ASP A 185 16.70 6.18 -0.14
C ASP A 185 16.64 7.70 0.10
N GLY A 186 17.77 8.41 -0.09
CA GLY A 186 17.81 9.85 0.12
C GLY A 186 16.88 10.62 -0.83
N LYS A 187 16.58 10.08 -2.02
CA LYS A 187 15.76 10.78 -3.00
C LYS A 187 14.28 10.78 -2.61
N ILE A 188 13.72 9.62 -2.20
CA ILE A 188 12.33 9.58 -1.75
C ILE A 188 12.13 10.27 -0.40
N ASN A 189 13.12 10.23 0.48
CA ASN A 189 13.06 10.99 1.72
C ASN A 189 13.08 12.51 1.46
N ARG A 190 13.92 13.00 0.56
CA ARG A 190 13.89 14.42 0.12
C ARG A 190 12.55 14.80 -0.51
N TYR A 191 11.94 13.92 -1.30
CA TYR A 191 10.63 14.17 -1.89
C TYR A 191 9.56 14.49 -0.84
N PHE A 192 9.57 13.80 0.30
CA PHE A 192 8.60 14.03 1.37
C PHE A 192 9.00 15.13 2.35
N TYR A 193 10.28 15.22 2.74
CA TYR A 193 10.70 15.93 3.95
C TYR A 193 11.67 17.08 3.72
N GLU A 194 12.22 17.28 2.52
CA GLU A 194 13.14 18.35 2.25
C GLU A 194 12.44 19.70 2.19
N VAL A 195 13.02 20.72 2.84
CA VAL A 195 12.67 22.13 2.69
C VAL A 195 13.87 22.84 2.10
N ARG A 196 13.83 23.09 0.79
CA ARG A 196 14.90 23.85 0.13
C ARG A 196 14.91 25.30 0.62
N PRO A 197 16.06 26.02 0.61
CA PRO A 197 16.17 27.40 1.12
C PRO A 197 15.11 28.37 0.55
N GLN A 198 14.77 28.25 -0.74
CA GLN A 198 13.75 29.08 -1.37
C GLN A 198 12.34 28.90 -0.86
N PHE A 199 12.05 27.78 -0.17
CA PHE A 199 10.76 27.47 0.45
C PHE A 199 10.79 27.65 1.97
N ALA A 200 11.93 28.08 2.54
CA ALA A 200 12.03 28.37 3.96
C ALA A 200 11.20 29.61 4.32
N THR A 201 10.60 29.57 5.50
CA THR A 201 9.83 30.69 6.09
C THR A 201 10.26 30.89 7.54
N ALA A 202 9.73 31.90 8.21
CA ALA A 202 10.00 32.15 9.63
C ALA A 202 9.59 30.93 10.53
N THR A 203 8.59 30.15 10.10
CA THR A 203 8.06 29.01 10.87
C THR A 203 8.44 27.66 10.26
N ARG A 204 9.06 27.64 9.09
CA ARG A 204 9.49 26.43 8.36
C ARG A 204 10.93 26.61 7.91
N ALA A 205 11.87 26.15 8.73
CA ALA A 205 13.30 26.25 8.43
C ALA A 205 13.71 25.40 7.22
N ALA A 206 14.78 25.77 6.53
CA ALA A 206 15.40 24.88 5.54
C ALA A 206 15.84 23.56 6.19
N TYR A 207 15.64 22.46 5.50
CA TYR A 207 15.94 21.12 5.99
C TYR A 207 16.40 20.20 4.86
N SER A 208 17.51 19.52 5.05
CA SER A 208 18.02 18.48 4.14
C SER A 208 17.63 17.12 4.69
N ALA A 209 16.93 16.31 3.87
CA ALA A 209 16.45 15.01 4.28
C ALA A 209 17.45 13.89 3.93
N ASP A 210 17.65 12.97 4.88
CA ASP A 210 18.54 11.84 4.77
C ASP A 210 17.79 10.54 4.41
N ALA A 211 18.53 9.58 3.81
CA ALA A 211 18.04 8.22 3.61
C ALA A 211 17.79 7.54 4.96
N GLY A 212 16.83 6.62 5.01
CA GLY A 212 16.59 5.83 6.21
C GLY A 212 15.14 5.43 6.38
N LEU A 213 14.78 5.13 7.62
CA LEU A 213 13.43 4.74 7.99
C LEU A 213 12.45 5.90 7.76
N ILE A 214 11.37 5.63 7.02
CA ILE A 214 10.26 6.55 6.84
C ILE A 214 9.22 6.32 7.95
N LEU A 215 8.81 5.04 8.15
CA LEU A 215 7.80 4.67 9.13
C LEU A 215 7.89 3.19 9.52
N VAL A 216 7.27 2.87 10.65
CA VAL A 216 6.90 1.51 11.02
C VAL A 216 5.38 1.40 10.96
N ARG A 217 4.86 0.28 10.46
CA ARG A 217 3.41 0.07 10.34
C ARG A 217 2.98 -1.28 10.88
N ALA A 218 1.77 -1.30 11.42
CA ALA A 218 1.01 -2.51 11.70
C ALA A 218 -0.36 -2.39 11.03
N GLY A 219 -0.93 -3.51 10.61
CA GLY A 219 -2.24 -3.46 9.96
C GLY A 219 -2.93 -4.80 9.91
N VAL A 220 -4.24 -4.73 9.69
CA VAL A 220 -5.09 -5.86 9.43
C VAL A 220 -5.83 -5.61 8.13
N PHE A 221 -5.83 -6.59 7.26
CA PHE A 221 -6.65 -6.65 6.07
C PHE A 221 -7.62 -7.81 6.21
N ALA A 222 -8.87 -7.59 5.86
CA ALA A 222 -9.88 -8.63 5.81
C ALA A 222 -10.59 -8.61 4.45
N ALA A 223 -10.78 -9.78 3.88
CA ALA A 223 -11.57 -9.97 2.67
C ALA A 223 -12.68 -10.98 2.93
N ARG A 224 -13.88 -10.69 2.45
CA ARG A 224 -15.03 -11.57 2.52
C ARG A 224 -15.63 -11.82 1.14
N VAL A 225 -15.79 -13.08 0.77
CA VAL A 225 -16.57 -13.50 -0.38
C VAL A 225 -18.04 -13.58 0.06
N ILE A 226 -18.88 -12.70 -0.46
CA ILE A 226 -20.32 -12.70 -0.18
C ILE A 226 -21.00 -13.72 -1.09
N ASN A 227 -20.72 -13.63 -2.41
CA ASN A 227 -21.16 -14.57 -3.43
C ASN A 227 -20.08 -14.59 -4.56
N PRO A 228 -20.26 -15.36 -5.65
CA PRO A 228 -19.27 -15.43 -6.73
C PRO A 228 -18.92 -14.07 -7.35
N ASP A 229 -19.88 -13.13 -7.38
CA ASP A 229 -19.76 -11.84 -8.07
C ASP A 229 -19.42 -10.69 -7.11
N LEU A 230 -19.53 -10.90 -5.78
CA LEU A 230 -19.34 -9.82 -4.80
C LEU A 230 -18.34 -10.21 -3.73
N ARG A 231 -17.32 -9.36 -3.58
CA ARG A 231 -16.33 -9.44 -2.50
C ARG A 231 -16.22 -8.10 -1.79
N VAL A 232 -16.08 -8.15 -0.48
CA VAL A 232 -15.88 -6.96 0.36
C VAL A 232 -14.49 -7.04 0.95
N TYR A 233 -13.80 -5.90 0.93
CA TYR A 233 -12.46 -5.74 1.49
C TYR A 233 -12.49 -4.62 2.52
N THR A 234 -11.78 -4.80 3.62
CA THR A 234 -11.52 -3.75 4.59
C THR A 234 -10.08 -3.83 5.07
N PHE A 235 -9.51 -2.70 5.40
CA PHE A 235 -8.21 -2.66 6.04
C PHE A 235 -8.18 -1.60 7.13
N LEU A 236 -7.39 -1.88 8.15
CA LEU A 236 -7.05 -0.97 9.21
C LEU A 236 -5.53 -0.91 9.29
N ARG A 237 -4.97 0.28 9.38
CA ARG A 237 -3.53 0.49 9.44
C ARG A 237 -3.20 1.52 10.50
N ALA A 238 -2.21 1.21 11.32
CA ALA A 238 -1.57 2.13 12.25
C ALA A 238 -0.12 2.35 11.81
N GLU A 239 0.33 3.58 11.76
CA GLU A 239 1.67 3.96 11.32
C GLU A 239 2.36 4.81 12.39
N ASN A 240 3.64 4.57 12.62
CA ASN A 240 4.50 5.40 13.46
C ASN A 240 5.61 6.01 12.61
N TYR A 241 5.63 7.31 12.58
CA TYR A 241 6.62 8.14 11.86
C TYR A 241 7.70 8.69 12.79
N GLY A 242 7.41 8.75 14.11
CA GLY A 242 8.28 9.36 15.13
C GLY A 242 9.63 8.68 15.31
N SER A 243 9.78 7.42 14.82
CA SER A 243 11.07 6.73 14.70
C SER A 243 11.76 6.97 13.36
N GLY A 244 11.19 7.75 12.46
CA GLY A 244 11.72 8.01 11.12
C GLY A 244 13.03 8.80 11.15
N ALA A 245 13.87 8.60 10.11
CA ALA A 245 15.15 9.29 9.96
C ALA A 245 14.98 10.83 9.88
N ASN A 246 13.86 11.28 9.32
CA ASN A 246 13.57 12.71 9.10
C ASN A 246 12.53 13.29 10.07
N ARG A 247 12.43 12.73 11.29
CA ARG A 247 11.50 13.21 12.33
C ARG A 247 11.72 14.68 12.74
N ASN A 248 12.91 15.23 12.50
CA ASN A 248 13.25 16.62 12.79
C ASN A 248 12.94 17.58 11.64
N SER A 249 12.39 17.09 10.52
CA SER A 249 11.94 17.96 9.42
C SER A 249 10.77 18.83 9.88
N PRO A 250 10.71 20.11 9.51
CA PRO A 250 9.55 20.95 9.78
C PRO A 250 8.28 20.47 9.03
N LEU A 251 8.41 19.51 8.11
CA LEU A 251 7.28 18.85 7.47
C LEU A 251 6.79 17.62 8.24
N HIS A 252 7.51 17.18 9.29
CA HIS A 252 7.09 16.10 10.16
C HIS A 252 6.25 16.66 11.32
N LEU A 253 4.93 16.53 11.25
CA LEU A 253 4.00 17.15 12.19
C LEU A 253 3.35 16.17 13.15
N ARG A 254 3.32 14.87 12.80
CA ARG A 254 2.73 13.82 13.63
C ARG A 254 3.60 12.57 13.68
N ASP A 255 3.68 12.01 14.87
CA ASP A 255 4.39 10.73 15.09
C ASP A 255 3.56 9.51 14.72
N ASN A 256 2.22 9.62 14.61
CA ASN A 256 1.32 8.50 14.37
C ASN A 256 0.23 8.85 13.34
N GLY A 257 -0.14 7.85 12.52
CA GLY A 257 -1.19 7.95 11.50
C GLY A 257 -2.06 6.70 11.40
#